data_f17ffdd1584e08dfa9d5d852c6e18d44
#
_entry.id   f17ffdd1584e08dfa9d5d852c6e18d44
#
_cell.length_a   1.000
_cell.length_b   1.000
_cell.length_c   1.000
_cell.angle_alpha   90.00
_cell.angle_beta   90.00
_cell.angle_gamma   90.00
#
_symmetry.space_group_name_H-M   'P 1'
#
loop_
_entity.id
_entity.type
_entity.pdbx_description
1 polymer ?
#
loop_
_entity_poly.entity_id
_entity_poly.type
_entity_poly.pdbx_seq_one_letter_code
_entity_poly.pdbx_strand_id
1 'polypeptide(L)'
;MELRYLCMAILAGNLALPAYASAADTVRDDVGRGTAPYSDRDQMKSWTDERGRLQKSLRVGEGKDYYRQELGKLGYRITAVNHNDPDYLEYEVVRGSNSYEVQIDLDKATGKAKKLDVTTNMWKADSTEQALQDENYKLDYSDATAATSPRYSDRDRMKTWTNEKERLEQTLKAHQAKSYYPQALKDLGYQITAVNDNEQDYVEYEIVKGQDSYEVQIDLDEDTGRAKKVDVTANLWKADATDKALDRRQD
;
A
#
# COMPACT_ATOMS: atom_id res chain seq x y z
N MET A 1 64.61 31.85 46.13
CA MET A 1 64.16 31.15 44.90
C MET A 1 62.99 30.30 45.30
N GLU A 2 61.79 30.85 45.27
CA GLU A 2 60.59 30.15 45.75
C GLU A 2 59.79 29.62 44.56
N LEU A 3 59.51 28.34 44.58
CA LEU A 3 58.73 27.61 43.58
C LEU A 3 57.27 27.62 44.03
N ARG A 4 56.42 28.39 43.34
CA ARG A 4 54.99 28.41 43.58
C ARG A 4 54.32 27.28 42.76
N TYR A 5 53.70 26.33 43.45
CA TYR A 5 52.82 25.31 42.88
C TYR A 5 51.47 25.93 42.58
N LEU A 6 51.09 25.89 41.32
CA LEU A 6 49.77 26.28 40.82
C LEU A 6 48.86 25.04 40.81
N CYS A 7 47.92 24.96 41.74
CA CYS A 7 46.88 23.91 41.74
C CYS A 7 45.84 24.26 40.65
N MET A 8 45.79 23.47 39.60
CA MET A 8 44.64 23.47 38.65
C MET A 8 43.53 22.61 39.23
N ALA A 9 42.42 23.26 39.57
CA ALA A 9 41.16 22.58 39.87
C ALA A 9 40.47 22.17 38.55
N ILE A 10 40.33 20.86 38.34
CA ILE A 10 39.55 20.31 37.24
C ILE A 10 38.08 20.34 37.69
N LEU A 11 37.29 21.25 37.13
CA LEU A 11 35.83 21.23 37.21
C LEU A 11 35.32 20.11 36.31
N ALA A 12 34.90 19.00 36.90
CA ALA A 12 34.13 17.98 36.22
C ALA A 12 32.70 18.53 35.97
N GLY A 13 32.49 19.09 34.80
CA GLY A 13 31.15 19.45 34.33
C GLY A 13 30.38 18.20 34.00
N ASN A 14 29.40 17.83 34.83
CA ASN A 14 28.38 16.88 34.47
C ASN A 14 27.55 17.44 33.30
N LEU A 15 27.88 17.07 32.08
CA LEU A 15 26.99 17.22 30.93
C LEU A 15 25.88 16.16 31.12
N ALA A 16 24.77 16.60 31.72
CA ALA A 16 23.53 15.86 31.65
C ALA A 16 23.11 15.87 30.17
N LEU A 17 23.29 14.74 29.51
CA LEU A 17 22.67 14.50 28.21
C LEU A 17 21.15 14.58 28.42
N PRO A 18 20.41 15.35 27.59
CA PRO A 18 18.97 15.30 27.67
C PRO A 18 18.55 13.85 27.38
N ALA A 19 17.79 13.28 28.27
CA ALA A 19 17.10 12.01 28.02
C ALA A 19 16.21 12.26 26.80
N TYR A 20 16.57 11.69 25.65
CA TYR A 20 15.65 11.61 24.52
C TYR A 20 14.50 10.74 24.98
N ALA A 21 13.40 11.39 25.43
CA ALA A 21 12.14 10.71 25.58
C ALA A 21 11.87 10.03 24.24
N SER A 22 11.70 8.71 24.28
CA SER A 22 11.48 7.89 23.10
C SER A 22 10.30 8.46 22.33
N ALA A 23 10.53 8.98 21.12
CA ALA A 23 9.49 9.46 20.23
C ALA A 23 8.47 8.35 19.90
N ALA A 24 8.80 7.09 20.19
CA ALA A 24 7.91 5.94 20.09
C ALA A 24 6.69 6.03 21.02
N ASP A 25 6.82 6.66 22.20
CA ASP A 25 5.69 6.77 23.13
C ASP A 25 4.69 7.86 22.72
N THR A 26 5.13 8.92 22.04
CA THR A 26 4.22 9.99 21.60
C THR A 26 3.45 9.65 20.31
N VAL A 27 3.97 8.74 19.48
CA VAL A 27 3.26 8.24 18.29
C VAL A 27 2.18 7.23 18.69
N ARG A 28 2.36 6.52 19.82
CA ARG A 28 1.38 5.53 20.33
C ARG A 28 0.09 6.14 20.86
N ASP A 29 0.11 7.39 21.30
CA ASP A 29 -1.08 8.01 21.90
C ASP A 29 -2.04 8.60 20.86
N ASP A 30 -1.55 8.99 19.65
CA ASP A 30 -2.37 9.55 18.58
C ASP A 30 -2.78 8.55 17.49
N VAL A 31 -1.99 7.50 17.30
CA VAL A 31 -2.34 6.39 16.41
C VAL A 31 -3.15 5.43 17.27
N GLY A 32 -4.46 5.52 17.22
CA GLY A 32 -5.32 4.52 17.84
C GLY A 32 -4.71 3.16 17.54
N ARG A 33 -4.50 2.34 18.58
CA ARG A 33 -4.10 0.95 18.41
C ARG A 33 -5.22 0.26 17.61
N GLY A 34 -5.23 0.59 16.32
CA GLY A 34 -5.96 -0.17 15.33
C GLY A 34 -5.25 -1.51 15.35
N THR A 35 -5.82 -2.42 16.04
CA THR A 35 -5.50 -3.82 15.94
C THR A 35 -5.81 -4.22 14.51
N ALA A 36 -4.90 -3.93 13.57
CA ALA A 36 -4.81 -4.77 12.40
C ALA A 36 -4.39 -6.13 12.98
N PRO A 37 -5.28 -7.12 13.04
CA PRO A 37 -4.99 -8.38 13.75
C PRO A 37 -4.03 -9.27 12.97
N TYR A 38 -3.48 -8.82 11.86
CA TYR A 38 -2.68 -9.62 10.95
C TYR A 38 -1.57 -8.81 10.29
N SER A 39 -0.45 -9.46 10.14
CA SER A 39 0.53 -9.10 9.14
C SER A 39 -0.02 -9.46 7.76
N ASP A 40 0.02 -8.53 6.82
CA ASP A 40 -0.41 -8.75 5.44
C ASP A 40 0.53 -9.68 4.65
N ARG A 41 1.63 -10.10 5.26
CA ARG A 41 2.69 -10.88 4.62
C ARG A 41 2.18 -12.17 3.96
N ASP A 42 1.43 -12.99 4.69
CA ASP A 42 0.87 -14.24 4.16
C ASP A 42 -0.29 -13.97 3.19
N GLN A 43 -1.09 -12.96 3.49
CA GLN A 43 -2.19 -12.53 2.65
C GLN A 43 -1.67 -11.98 1.31
N MET A 44 -0.62 -11.16 1.33
CA MET A 44 0.05 -10.63 0.14
C MET A 44 0.61 -11.74 -0.74
N LYS A 45 1.20 -12.79 -0.16
CA LYS A 45 1.67 -13.95 -0.92
C LYS A 45 0.51 -14.67 -1.63
N SER A 46 -0.56 -14.94 -0.91
CA SER A 46 -1.77 -15.57 -1.46
C SER A 46 -2.38 -14.73 -2.58
N TRP A 47 -2.49 -13.42 -2.38
CA TRP A 47 -2.96 -12.45 -3.34
C TRP A 47 -2.08 -12.43 -4.61
N THR A 48 -0.75 -12.41 -4.45
CA THR A 48 0.20 -12.41 -5.57
C THR A 48 0.10 -13.69 -6.39
N ASP A 49 -0.02 -14.85 -5.74
CA ASP A 49 -0.18 -16.12 -6.41
C ASP A 49 -1.51 -16.19 -7.20
N GLU A 50 -2.59 -15.67 -6.63
CA GLU A 50 -3.89 -15.60 -7.31
C GLU A 50 -3.87 -14.64 -8.49
N ARG A 51 -3.30 -13.45 -8.34
CA ARG A 51 -3.06 -12.50 -9.43
C ARG A 51 -2.33 -13.16 -10.59
N GLY A 52 -1.24 -13.88 -10.31
CA GLY A 52 -0.47 -14.59 -11.31
C GLY A 52 -1.25 -15.71 -12.01
N ARG A 53 -2.14 -16.41 -11.30
CA ARG A 53 -3.06 -17.39 -11.90
C ARG A 53 -4.08 -16.73 -12.81
N LEU A 54 -4.71 -15.64 -12.36
CA LEU A 54 -5.67 -14.88 -13.16
C LEU A 54 -5.03 -14.37 -14.45
N GLN A 55 -3.87 -13.74 -14.37
CA GLN A 55 -3.11 -13.25 -15.53
C GLN A 55 -2.85 -14.36 -16.56
N LYS A 56 -2.45 -15.54 -16.11
CA LYS A 56 -2.17 -16.69 -16.99
C LYS A 56 -3.41 -17.33 -17.59
N SER A 57 -4.56 -17.19 -16.94
CA SER A 57 -5.83 -17.77 -17.40
C SER A 57 -6.50 -16.95 -18.49
N LEU A 58 -6.19 -15.66 -18.57
CA LEU A 58 -6.72 -14.76 -19.60
C LEU A 58 -5.80 -14.74 -20.83
N ARG A 59 -6.38 -14.80 -22.03
CA ARG A 59 -5.63 -14.89 -23.29
C ARG A 59 -5.58 -13.55 -24.00
N VAL A 60 -4.42 -13.19 -24.52
CA VAL A 60 -4.24 -12.09 -25.47
C VAL A 60 -4.80 -12.52 -26.85
N GLY A 61 -5.23 -11.55 -27.66
CA GLY A 61 -5.79 -11.82 -28.99
C GLY A 61 -7.32 -11.99 -29.03
N GLU A 62 -7.97 -11.94 -27.89
CA GLU A 62 -9.43 -12.05 -27.78
C GLU A 62 -10.11 -10.67 -27.74
N GLY A 63 -11.43 -10.63 -28.01
CA GLY A 63 -12.24 -9.41 -27.93
C GLY A 63 -12.80 -9.17 -26.52
N LYS A 64 -13.41 -7.98 -26.32
CA LYS A 64 -13.93 -7.53 -25.02
C LYS A 64 -14.89 -8.52 -24.35
N ASP A 65 -15.82 -9.12 -25.13
CA ASP A 65 -16.81 -10.05 -24.59
C ASP A 65 -16.20 -11.33 -24.01
N TYR A 66 -15.05 -11.78 -24.55
CA TYR A 66 -14.32 -12.91 -24.02
C TYR A 66 -13.90 -12.64 -22.57
N TYR A 67 -13.33 -11.48 -22.28
CA TYR A 67 -12.82 -11.17 -20.94
C TYR A 67 -13.92 -11.14 -19.90
N ARG A 68 -15.06 -10.53 -20.24
CA ARG A 68 -16.23 -10.49 -19.35
C ARG A 68 -16.73 -11.92 -19.02
N GLN A 69 -16.85 -12.76 -20.04
CA GLN A 69 -17.33 -14.13 -19.86
C GLN A 69 -16.32 -15.00 -19.11
N GLU A 70 -15.04 -14.85 -19.44
CA GLU A 70 -13.99 -15.67 -18.85
C GLU A 70 -13.74 -15.33 -17.38
N LEU A 71 -13.76 -14.06 -17.02
CA LEU A 71 -13.71 -13.62 -15.61
C LEU A 71 -14.85 -14.27 -14.80
N GLY A 72 -16.07 -14.27 -15.33
CA GLY A 72 -17.20 -14.93 -14.67
C GLY A 72 -17.02 -16.44 -14.51
N LYS A 73 -16.51 -17.15 -15.54
CA LYS A 73 -16.21 -18.59 -15.45
C LYS A 73 -15.12 -18.91 -14.44
N LEU A 74 -14.14 -18.02 -14.28
CA LEU A 74 -13.07 -18.14 -13.30
C LEU A 74 -13.51 -17.78 -11.87
N GLY A 75 -14.79 -17.38 -11.69
CA GLY A 75 -15.39 -17.06 -10.41
C GLY A 75 -15.10 -15.63 -9.93
N TYR A 76 -14.66 -14.74 -10.83
CA TYR A 76 -14.51 -13.32 -10.52
C TYR A 76 -15.80 -12.57 -10.84
N ARG A 77 -16.18 -11.65 -9.95
CA ARG A 77 -17.25 -10.68 -10.18
C ARG A 77 -16.63 -9.40 -10.69
N ILE A 78 -17.09 -8.88 -11.82
CA ILE A 78 -16.72 -7.53 -12.26
C ILE A 78 -17.56 -6.56 -11.45
N THR A 79 -16.92 -5.59 -10.82
CA THR A 79 -17.56 -4.65 -9.90
C THR A 79 -17.52 -3.22 -10.41
N ALA A 80 -16.57 -2.92 -11.30
CA ALA A 80 -16.52 -1.64 -12.01
C ALA A 80 -15.94 -1.80 -13.41
N VAL A 81 -16.27 -0.86 -14.29
CA VAL A 81 -15.64 -0.66 -15.58
C VAL A 81 -15.07 0.75 -15.57
N ASN A 82 -13.76 0.88 -15.43
CA ASN A 82 -13.09 2.18 -15.33
C ASN A 82 -12.82 2.78 -16.70
N HIS A 83 -12.51 1.94 -17.68
CA HIS A 83 -12.38 2.31 -19.08
C HIS A 83 -13.06 1.30 -20.01
N ASN A 84 -13.67 1.80 -21.07
CA ASN A 84 -14.22 1.01 -22.17
C ASN A 84 -14.05 1.73 -23.52
N ASP A 85 -12.81 2.09 -23.84
CA ASP A 85 -12.44 2.79 -25.07
C ASP A 85 -12.15 1.81 -26.22
N PRO A 86 -12.06 2.27 -27.48
CA PRO A 86 -11.72 1.40 -28.60
C PRO A 86 -10.36 0.72 -28.49
N ASP A 87 -9.42 1.29 -27.74
CA ASP A 87 -8.06 0.81 -27.58
C ASP A 87 -7.67 0.43 -26.16
N TYR A 88 -8.60 0.60 -25.19
CA TYR A 88 -8.34 0.28 -23.80
C TYR A 88 -9.61 -0.14 -23.07
N LEU A 89 -9.48 -1.20 -22.26
CA LEU A 89 -10.53 -1.71 -21.39
C LEU A 89 -9.94 -1.96 -20.02
N GLU A 90 -10.64 -1.53 -18.98
CA GLU A 90 -10.21 -1.72 -17.59
C GLU A 90 -11.38 -2.13 -16.71
N TYR A 91 -11.22 -3.28 -16.05
CA TYR A 91 -12.19 -3.82 -15.10
C TYR A 91 -11.61 -3.84 -13.70
N GLU A 92 -12.43 -3.51 -12.71
CA GLU A 92 -12.21 -3.96 -11.35
C GLU A 92 -12.95 -5.27 -11.11
N VAL A 93 -12.27 -6.24 -10.52
CA VAL A 93 -12.82 -7.56 -10.26
C VAL A 93 -12.57 -8.00 -8.83
N VAL A 94 -13.53 -8.73 -8.26
CA VAL A 94 -13.49 -9.23 -6.88
C VAL A 94 -13.64 -10.74 -6.87
N ARG A 95 -12.86 -11.42 -6.02
CA ARG A 95 -13.02 -12.82 -5.67
C ARG A 95 -12.70 -13.04 -4.19
N GLY A 96 -13.69 -13.50 -3.41
CA GLY A 96 -13.58 -13.52 -1.95
C GLY A 96 -13.34 -12.11 -1.41
N SER A 97 -12.36 -11.96 -0.55
CA SER A 97 -11.92 -10.67 0.02
C SER A 97 -10.89 -9.91 -0.82
N ASN A 98 -10.51 -10.42 -2.00
CA ASN A 98 -9.49 -9.83 -2.85
C ASN A 98 -10.08 -9.07 -4.02
N SER A 99 -9.48 -7.95 -4.37
CA SER A 99 -9.78 -7.19 -5.59
C SER A 99 -8.55 -7.09 -6.49
N TYR A 100 -8.81 -7.04 -7.79
CA TYR A 100 -7.78 -6.91 -8.82
C TYR A 100 -8.27 -5.94 -9.88
N GLU A 101 -7.34 -5.32 -10.58
CA GLU A 101 -7.60 -4.54 -11.76
C GLU A 101 -7.10 -5.28 -12.98
N VAL A 102 -7.96 -5.44 -13.99
CA VAL A 102 -7.66 -6.11 -15.25
C VAL A 102 -7.59 -5.07 -16.34
N GLN A 103 -6.38 -4.78 -16.81
CA GLN A 103 -6.06 -3.78 -17.80
C GLN A 103 -5.78 -4.45 -19.14
N ILE A 104 -6.48 -4.02 -20.20
CA ILE A 104 -6.45 -4.65 -21.51
C ILE A 104 -6.21 -3.59 -22.59
N ASP A 105 -5.02 -3.58 -23.16
CA ASP A 105 -4.73 -2.78 -24.35
C ASP A 105 -5.31 -3.48 -25.60
N LEU A 106 -6.14 -2.77 -26.34
CA LEU A 106 -6.80 -3.30 -27.54
C LEU A 106 -6.18 -2.73 -28.82
N ASP A 107 -6.22 -3.50 -29.87
CA ASP A 107 -5.98 -3.02 -31.22
C ASP A 107 -7.26 -2.34 -31.74
N LYS A 108 -7.17 -1.06 -32.09
CA LYS A 108 -8.32 -0.25 -32.52
C LYS A 108 -9.02 -0.78 -33.79
N ALA A 109 -8.25 -1.43 -34.69
CA ALA A 109 -8.77 -1.89 -35.94
C ALA A 109 -9.52 -3.22 -35.82
N THR A 110 -9.06 -4.09 -34.91
CA THR A 110 -9.60 -5.45 -34.74
C THR A 110 -10.43 -5.61 -33.48
N GLY A 111 -10.33 -4.69 -32.52
CA GLY A 111 -10.93 -4.80 -31.18
C GLY A 111 -10.35 -5.93 -30.31
N LYS A 112 -9.21 -6.51 -30.72
CA LYS A 112 -8.57 -7.62 -30.02
C LYS A 112 -7.47 -7.14 -29.09
N ALA A 113 -7.30 -7.83 -27.97
CA ALA A 113 -6.25 -7.49 -27.00
C ALA A 113 -4.85 -7.70 -27.57
N LYS A 114 -4.01 -6.69 -27.43
CA LYS A 114 -2.57 -6.73 -27.72
C LYS A 114 -1.76 -7.05 -26.46
N LYS A 115 -2.23 -6.56 -25.32
CA LYS A 115 -1.58 -6.73 -24.01
C LYS A 115 -2.65 -6.87 -22.95
N LEU A 116 -2.32 -7.60 -21.91
CA LEU A 116 -3.15 -7.78 -20.74
C LEU A 116 -2.26 -7.74 -19.49
N ASP A 117 -2.66 -6.94 -18.53
CA ASP A 117 -2.05 -6.90 -17.19
C ASP A 117 -3.12 -7.09 -16.14
N VAL A 118 -2.78 -7.83 -15.09
CA VAL A 118 -3.57 -7.89 -13.86
C VAL A 118 -2.75 -7.20 -12.77
N THR A 119 -3.30 -6.14 -12.23
CA THR A 119 -2.60 -5.28 -11.29
C THR A 119 -3.31 -5.18 -9.95
N THR A 120 -2.70 -4.45 -9.05
CA THR A 120 -3.23 -4.10 -7.76
C THR A 120 -4.37 -3.10 -7.92
N ASN A 121 -5.53 -3.36 -7.34
CA ASN A 121 -6.62 -2.39 -7.26
C ASN A 121 -6.49 -1.57 -5.98
N MET A 122 -5.71 -0.50 -6.03
CA MET A 122 -5.43 0.36 -4.87
C MET A 122 -6.49 1.44 -4.64
N TRP A 123 -7.09 1.93 -5.72
CA TRP A 123 -8.10 2.99 -5.69
C TRP A 123 -9.43 2.42 -6.16
N LYS A 124 -10.03 1.62 -5.29
CA LYS A 124 -11.27 0.89 -5.58
C LYS A 124 -12.43 1.85 -5.83
N ALA A 125 -13.23 1.53 -6.81
CA ALA A 125 -14.54 2.18 -6.98
C ALA A 125 -15.45 1.84 -5.80
N ASP A 126 -16.39 2.73 -5.47
CA ASP A 126 -17.37 2.53 -4.39
C ASP A 126 -18.13 1.19 -4.57
N SER A 127 -18.43 0.83 -5.82
CA SER A 127 -19.06 -0.46 -6.17
C SER A 127 -18.19 -1.67 -5.85
N THR A 128 -16.87 -1.52 -5.95
CA THR A 128 -15.93 -2.58 -5.60
C THR A 128 -15.81 -2.73 -4.08
N GLU A 129 -15.79 -1.63 -3.35
CA GLU A 129 -15.81 -1.67 -1.89
C GLU A 129 -17.10 -2.28 -1.35
N GLN A 130 -18.25 -1.92 -1.92
CA GLN A 130 -19.52 -2.57 -1.60
C GLN A 130 -19.50 -4.07 -1.90
N ALA A 131 -18.94 -4.48 -3.03
CA ALA A 131 -18.85 -5.88 -3.40
C ALA A 131 -17.92 -6.71 -2.49
N LEU A 132 -16.92 -6.09 -1.88
CA LEU A 132 -16.07 -6.74 -0.88
C LEU A 132 -16.79 -6.96 0.44
N GLN A 133 -17.77 -6.10 0.75
CA GLN A 133 -18.60 -6.21 1.96
C GLN A 133 -19.85 -7.08 1.77
N ASP A 134 -20.38 -7.14 0.54
CA ASP A 134 -21.58 -7.92 0.18
C ASP A 134 -21.28 -8.90 -0.97
N GLU A 135 -21.25 -10.19 -0.65
CA GLU A 135 -21.03 -11.25 -1.64
C GLU A 135 -22.13 -11.34 -2.72
N ASN A 136 -23.31 -10.79 -2.46
CA ASN A 136 -24.43 -10.79 -3.39
C ASN A 136 -24.44 -9.55 -4.31
N TYR A 137 -23.56 -8.58 -4.06
CA TYR A 137 -23.46 -7.40 -4.91
C TYR A 137 -23.18 -7.81 -6.37
N LYS A 138 -23.93 -7.24 -7.29
CA LYS A 138 -23.77 -7.46 -8.74
C LYS A 138 -23.78 -6.12 -9.45
N LEU A 139 -22.81 -5.90 -10.31
CA LEU A 139 -22.84 -4.77 -11.22
C LEU A 139 -23.97 -4.97 -12.24
N ASP A 140 -24.79 -3.95 -12.45
CA ASP A 140 -25.74 -3.95 -13.56
C ASP A 140 -24.99 -3.58 -14.85
N TYR A 141 -24.95 -4.54 -15.76
CA TYR A 141 -24.32 -4.39 -17.06
C TYR A 141 -25.25 -3.87 -18.15
N SER A 142 -26.46 -3.44 -17.84
CA SER A 142 -27.43 -2.96 -18.85
C SER A 142 -26.86 -1.82 -19.70
N ASP A 143 -25.88 -1.06 -19.17
CA ASP A 143 -25.13 0.00 -19.84
C ASP A 143 -23.67 -0.37 -20.18
N ALA A 144 -23.37 -1.65 -20.39
CA ALA A 144 -22.02 -2.21 -20.56
C ALA A 144 -21.19 -1.64 -21.74
N THR A 145 -21.68 -0.65 -22.46
CA THR A 145 -20.94 0.08 -23.51
C THR A 145 -20.20 1.30 -22.98
N ALA A 146 -20.53 1.79 -21.78
CA ALA A 146 -19.89 2.94 -21.15
C ALA A 146 -19.05 2.49 -19.91
N ALA A 147 -18.02 3.24 -19.61
CA ALA A 147 -17.30 3.09 -18.36
C ALA A 147 -18.22 3.48 -17.18
N THR A 148 -18.26 2.66 -16.14
CA THR A 148 -19.11 2.89 -14.96
C THR A 148 -18.41 3.71 -13.90
N SER A 149 -17.08 3.69 -13.87
CA SER A 149 -16.27 4.39 -12.86
C SER A 149 -14.98 4.99 -13.46
N PRO A 150 -15.06 5.84 -14.51
CA PRO A 150 -13.86 6.32 -15.22
C PRO A 150 -12.90 7.15 -14.36
N ARG A 151 -13.39 7.72 -13.25
CA ARG A 151 -12.57 8.49 -12.31
C ARG A 151 -11.54 7.64 -11.54
N TYR A 152 -11.73 6.33 -11.51
CA TYR A 152 -10.89 5.39 -10.78
C TYR A 152 -9.82 4.71 -11.65
N SER A 153 -9.75 5.06 -12.94
CA SER A 153 -8.64 4.58 -13.74
C SER A 153 -7.32 5.08 -13.18
N ASP A 154 -6.42 4.15 -12.91
CA ASP A 154 -5.21 4.40 -12.13
C ASP A 154 -3.92 4.41 -12.97
N ARG A 155 -4.00 4.19 -14.29
CA ARG A 155 -2.84 4.03 -15.17
C ARG A 155 -1.76 5.12 -14.99
N ASP A 156 -2.16 6.38 -14.97
CA ASP A 156 -1.24 7.51 -14.78
C ASP A 156 -0.89 7.71 -13.30
N ARG A 157 -1.85 7.46 -12.42
CA ARG A 157 -1.67 7.56 -10.97
C ARG A 157 -0.71 6.49 -10.47
N MET A 158 -0.80 5.25 -10.99
CA MET A 158 0.10 4.15 -10.66
C MET A 158 1.58 4.50 -10.89
N LYS A 159 1.88 5.20 -11.98
CA LYS A 159 3.25 5.65 -12.26
C LYS A 159 3.76 6.61 -11.18
N THR A 160 2.95 7.57 -10.77
CA THR A 160 3.29 8.53 -9.70
C THR A 160 3.49 7.80 -8.38
N TRP A 161 2.59 6.89 -8.05
CA TRP A 161 2.66 6.06 -6.86
C TRP A 161 3.93 5.18 -6.84
N THR A 162 4.25 4.53 -7.96
CA THR A 162 5.47 3.69 -8.08
C THR A 162 6.75 4.52 -7.87
N ASN A 163 6.84 5.69 -8.47
CA ASN A 163 7.98 6.59 -8.29
C ASN A 163 8.14 7.01 -6.81
N GLU A 164 7.05 7.30 -6.13
CA GLU A 164 7.09 7.69 -4.71
C GLU A 164 7.44 6.49 -3.82
N LYS A 165 6.92 5.30 -4.12
CA LYS A 165 7.32 4.04 -3.47
C LYS A 165 8.84 3.83 -3.55
N GLU A 166 9.40 3.89 -4.77
CA GLU A 166 10.84 3.72 -5.01
C GLU A 166 11.66 4.78 -4.25
N ARG A 167 11.20 6.02 -4.23
CA ARG A 167 11.83 7.11 -3.47
C ARG A 167 11.84 6.80 -1.97
N LEU A 168 10.75 6.27 -1.43
CA LEU A 168 10.65 5.86 -0.04
C LEU A 168 11.64 4.74 0.29
N GLU A 169 11.68 3.68 -0.50
CA GLU A 169 12.60 2.56 -0.33
C GLU A 169 14.08 3.00 -0.37
N GLN A 170 14.42 3.94 -1.24
CA GLN A 170 15.78 4.49 -1.31
C GLN A 170 16.12 5.38 -0.12
N THR A 171 15.13 6.02 0.50
CA THR A 171 15.34 6.98 1.60
C THR A 171 15.35 6.29 2.96
N LEU A 172 14.47 5.29 3.14
CA LEU A 172 14.40 4.52 4.39
C LEU A 172 15.55 3.51 4.43
N LYS A 173 16.53 3.77 5.30
CA LYS A 173 17.76 2.97 5.37
C LYS A 173 17.56 1.73 6.23
N ALA A 174 17.97 0.57 5.72
CA ALA A 174 18.19 -0.61 6.56
C ALA A 174 19.25 -0.36 7.65
N HIS A 175 19.40 -1.28 8.58
CA HIS A 175 20.33 -1.26 9.72
C HIS A 175 20.07 -0.16 10.76
N GLN A 176 18.96 0.58 10.68
CA GLN A 176 18.52 1.51 11.71
C GLN A 176 17.72 0.77 12.80
N ALA A 177 17.69 1.36 14.02
CA ALA A 177 16.83 0.86 15.07
C ALA A 177 15.35 1.10 14.72
N LYS A 178 14.43 0.27 15.24
CA LYS A 178 12.99 0.38 15.04
C LYS A 178 12.48 1.81 15.29
N SER A 179 12.98 2.49 16.33
CA SER A 179 12.58 3.85 16.69
C SER A 179 12.94 4.95 15.68
N TYR A 180 13.83 4.66 14.72
CA TYR A 180 14.20 5.59 13.67
C TYR A 180 13.04 5.83 12.66
N TYR A 181 12.29 4.80 12.32
CA TYR A 181 11.34 4.83 11.20
C TYR A 181 10.16 5.77 11.39
N PRO A 182 9.48 5.83 12.56
CA PRO A 182 8.37 6.76 12.75
C PRO A 182 8.78 8.22 12.52
N GLN A 183 9.96 8.62 13.01
CA GLN A 183 10.44 9.99 12.80
C GLN A 183 10.83 10.23 11.35
N ALA A 184 11.54 9.29 10.71
CA ALA A 184 11.93 9.40 9.30
C ALA A 184 10.71 9.52 8.37
N LEU A 185 9.65 8.74 8.61
CA LEU A 185 8.40 8.82 7.86
C LEU A 185 7.72 10.19 8.03
N LYS A 186 7.67 10.69 9.26
CA LYS A 186 7.11 12.01 9.57
C LYS A 186 7.91 13.14 8.90
N ASP A 187 9.24 13.08 8.93
CA ASP A 187 10.13 14.06 8.29
C ASP A 187 9.97 14.06 6.76
N LEU A 188 9.60 12.94 6.17
CA LEU A 188 9.26 12.81 4.75
C LEU A 188 7.84 13.27 4.41
N GLY A 189 7.08 13.74 5.40
CA GLY A 189 5.73 14.29 5.25
C GLY A 189 4.62 13.24 5.20
N TYR A 190 4.89 12.01 5.69
CA TYR A 190 3.86 10.98 5.82
C TYR A 190 3.18 11.05 7.19
N GLN A 191 1.89 10.76 7.18
CA GLN A 191 1.13 10.48 8.38
C GLN A 191 1.10 8.96 8.59
N ILE A 192 1.53 8.48 9.75
CA ILE A 192 1.34 7.09 10.16
C ILE A 192 -0.09 6.96 10.65
N THR A 193 -0.83 6.03 10.08
CA THR A 193 -2.26 5.81 10.38
C THR A 193 -2.50 4.51 11.13
N ALA A 194 -1.65 3.50 10.94
CA ALA A 194 -1.68 2.27 11.70
C ALA A 194 -0.26 1.71 11.90
N VAL A 195 -0.10 0.92 12.94
CA VAL A 195 1.15 0.21 13.25
C VAL A 195 0.80 -1.21 13.66
N ASN A 196 1.40 -2.18 12.98
CA ASN A 196 1.40 -3.58 13.36
C ASN A 196 2.81 -3.93 13.87
N ASP A 197 2.97 -4.13 15.18
CA ASP A 197 4.25 -4.44 15.82
C ASP A 197 4.13 -5.61 16.82
N ASN A 198 3.23 -6.55 16.52
CA ASN A 198 2.94 -7.69 17.36
C ASN A 198 4.06 -8.75 17.37
N GLU A 199 4.97 -8.70 16.39
CA GLU A 199 6.08 -9.63 16.26
C GLU A 199 7.42 -8.97 16.66
N GLN A 200 8.35 -9.77 17.19
CA GLN A 200 9.66 -9.23 17.65
C GLN A 200 10.60 -8.93 16.48
N ASP A 201 10.47 -9.69 15.40
CA ASP A 201 11.31 -9.61 14.20
C ASP A 201 10.69 -8.80 13.06
N TYR A 202 9.53 -8.13 13.31
CA TYR A 202 8.80 -7.44 12.28
C TYR A 202 8.06 -6.22 12.84
N VAL A 203 7.99 -5.17 12.03
CA VAL A 203 7.06 -4.04 12.23
C VAL A 203 6.57 -3.55 10.89
N GLU A 204 5.30 -3.15 10.86
CA GLU A 204 4.64 -2.64 9.69
C GLU A 204 3.94 -1.31 10.03
N TYR A 205 4.10 -0.34 9.14
CA TYR A 205 3.46 0.96 9.26
C TYR A 205 2.56 1.19 8.04
N GLU A 206 1.28 1.47 8.28
CA GLU A 206 0.44 2.06 7.25
C GLU A 206 0.63 3.58 7.27
N ILE A 207 0.90 4.15 6.12
CA ILE A 207 1.20 5.58 5.98
C ILE A 207 0.40 6.21 4.85
N VAL A 208 0.07 7.48 5.01
CA VAL A 208 -0.72 8.26 4.05
C VAL A 208 0.01 9.55 3.69
N LYS A 209 0.00 9.88 2.40
CA LYS A 209 0.45 11.18 1.88
C LYS A 209 -0.43 11.61 0.71
N GLY A 210 -1.12 12.74 0.86
CA GLY A 210 -2.14 13.14 -0.11
C GLY A 210 -3.28 12.12 -0.12
N GLN A 211 -3.61 11.61 -1.29
CA GLN A 211 -4.65 10.58 -1.49
C GLN A 211 -4.08 9.17 -1.63
N ASP A 212 -2.80 8.98 -1.37
CA ASP A 212 -2.13 7.71 -1.53
C ASP A 212 -1.76 7.11 -0.18
N SER A 213 -1.90 5.80 -0.07
CA SER A 213 -1.44 5.02 1.08
C SER A 213 -0.35 4.04 0.67
N TYR A 214 0.53 3.74 1.61
CA TYR A 214 1.62 2.79 1.47
C TYR A 214 1.70 1.97 2.74
N GLU A 215 2.25 0.79 2.61
CA GLU A 215 2.61 -0.08 3.72
C GLU A 215 4.14 -0.19 3.75
N VAL A 216 4.73 0.14 4.88
CA VAL A 216 6.18 0.04 5.10
C VAL A 216 6.45 -1.14 6.01
N GLN A 217 7.01 -2.19 5.45
CA GLN A 217 7.32 -3.45 6.11
C GLN A 217 8.80 -3.48 6.46
N ILE A 218 9.12 -3.77 7.73
CA ILE A 218 10.47 -3.76 8.25
C ILE A 218 10.76 -5.08 8.94
N ASP A 219 11.63 -5.88 8.33
CA ASP A 219 12.19 -7.07 8.97
C ASP A 219 13.28 -6.64 9.96
N LEU A 220 13.15 -7.05 11.19
CA LEU A 220 14.08 -6.74 12.28
C LEU A 220 14.99 -7.93 12.58
N ASP A 221 16.17 -7.63 13.03
CA ASP A 221 17.05 -8.58 13.64
C ASP A 221 16.68 -8.73 15.12
N GLU A 222 16.32 -9.93 15.53
CA GLU A 222 15.80 -10.22 16.89
C GLU A 222 16.80 -9.87 17.98
N ASP A 223 18.11 -10.06 17.72
CA ASP A 223 19.17 -9.85 18.71
C ASP A 223 19.48 -8.36 18.90
N THR A 224 19.41 -7.57 17.81
CA THR A 224 19.85 -6.16 17.82
C THR A 224 18.69 -5.16 17.74
N GLY A 225 17.49 -5.60 17.35
CA GLY A 225 16.33 -4.75 17.08
C GLY A 225 16.53 -3.79 15.89
N ARG A 226 17.50 -4.07 15.02
CA ARG A 226 17.81 -3.26 13.84
C ARG A 226 17.18 -3.86 12.60
N ALA A 227 16.77 -3.01 11.66
CA ALA A 227 16.21 -3.47 10.41
C ALA A 227 17.22 -4.26 9.56
N LYS A 228 16.88 -5.47 9.20
CA LYS A 228 17.56 -6.27 8.15
C LYS A 228 17.13 -5.82 6.77
N LYS A 229 15.84 -5.51 6.62
CA LYS A 229 15.23 -5.15 5.34
C LYS A 229 14.12 -4.14 5.56
N VAL A 230 13.90 -3.28 4.56
CA VAL A 230 12.76 -2.36 4.47
C VAL A 230 12.14 -2.53 3.10
N ASP A 231 10.87 -2.87 3.06
CA ASP A 231 10.06 -2.92 1.84
C ASP A 231 8.95 -1.89 1.93
N VAL A 232 8.56 -1.34 0.78
CA VAL A 232 7.36 -0.51 0.66
C VAL A 232 6.41 -1.20 -0.30
N THR A 233 5.19 -1.43 0.12
CA THR A 233 4.18 -2.14 -0.67
C THR A 233 2.89 -1.34 -0.82
N ALA A 234 2.01 -1.86 -1.67
CA ALA A 234 0.66 -1.33 -1.77
C ALA A 234 -0.12 -1.71 -0.51
N ASN A 235 -0.75 -0.73 0.11
CA ASN A 235 -1.66 -0.97 1.23
C ASN A 235 -3.03 -1.42 0.69
N LEU A 236 -3.20 -2.74 0.55
CA LEU A 236 -4.39 -3.36 -0.05
C LEU A 236 -5.53 -3.54 0.96
N TRP A 237 -5.19 -3.82 2.19
CA TRP A 237 -6.10 -4.11 3.29
C TRP A 237 -5.92 -3.05 4.39
N LYS A 238 -6.38 -1.85 4.09
CA LYS A 238 -6.20 -0.69 4.95
C LYS A 238 -6.90 -0.88 6.28
N ALA A 239 -6.25 -0.44 7.35
CA ALA A 239 -6.93 -0.27 8.63
C ALA A 239 -7.99 0.86 8.53
N ASP A 240 -9.05 0.77 9.34
CA ASP A 240 -10.10 1.80 9.41
C ASP A 240 -9.55 3.22 9.61
N ALA A 241 -8.44 3.35 10.35
CA ALA A 241 -7.80 4.64 10.59
C ALA A 241 -7.17 5.22 9.32
N THR A 242 -6.67 4.35 8.43
CA THR A 242 -6.09 4.72 7.14
C THR A 242 -7.19 5.17 6.18
N ASP A 243 -8.28 4.42 6.07
CA ASP A 243 -9.42 4.80 5.24
C ASP A 243 -10.00 6.15 5.69
N LYS A 244 -10.25 6.33 6.99
CA LYS A 244 -10.69 7.61 7.56
C LYS A 244 -9.72 8.78 7.32
N ALA A 245 -8.41 8.51 7.21
CA ALA A 245 -7.43 9.54 6.92
C ALA A 245 -7.44 9.93 5.44
N LEU A 246 -7.74 8.99 4.54
CA LEU A 246 -7.90 9.24 3.10
C LEU A 246 -9.18 10.02 2.81
N ASP A 247 -10.31 9.63 3.42
CA ASP A 247 -11.62 10.28 3.24
C ASP A 247 -11.60 11.76 3.61
N ARG A 248 -11.00 12.10 4.77
CA ARG A 248 -10.89 13.49 5.24
C ARG A 248 -10.09 14.43 4.32
N ARG A 249 -9.40 13.90 3.31
CA ARG A 249 -8.58 14.68 2.36
C ARG A 249 -9.27 14.85 1.01
N GLN A 250 -10.47 14.28 0.85
CA GLN A 250 -11.29 14.44 -0.35
C GLN A 250 -12.26 15.64 -0.23
N ASP A 251 -12.46 16.15 1.00
CA ASP A 251 -13.26 17.36 1.32
C ASP A 251 -12.37 18.62 1.28
#